data_94a167c2408400e78c00aaade54ee9a7
#
_entry.id   94a167c2408400e78c00aaade54ee9a7
#
_cell.length_a   1.000
_cell.length_b   1.000
_cell.length_c   1.000
_cell.angle_alpha   90.00
_cell.angle_beta   90.00
_cell.angle_gamma   90.00
#
_symmetry.space_group_name_H-M   'P 1'
#
loop_
_entity.id
_entity.type
_entity.pdbx_description
1 polymer ?
#
loop_
_entity_poly.entity_id
_entity_poly.type
_entity_poly.pdbx_seq_one_letter_code
_entity_poly.pdbx_strand_id
1 'polypeptide(L)'
;IREMSLTGKNASEPMDTLRPIPAFSDILFLGAQLARKPLEGSDDVSLRTVIGKGAAKPMELDIPVYISHMSFGALSANAKIALAKGSAMARTAMCSGEGGVLDEEMHLSHRYIFEYVPNRYSVNDDVFSGCDAVEIKIGQGTKPGMGGHLPGNKVTAAIAWMRGKKAGEDILSPASFQEIRSPENLKEMVNMLRARTQGKPIGVKIAAGHIEEDLEFISYSGCDFITIDGRGGATGSSPKFLKDVSSVPTVYALARARRYMDDHGMEQELVMTGGFRTGGDIMKAIAMGADAVAIASSALMALGC
;
A
#
# COMPACT_ATOMS: atom_id res chain seq x y z
N ILE A 1 27.13 -1.30 -10.48
CA ILE A 1 28.19 -0.56 -9.78
C ILE A 1 29.18 0.00 -10.82
N ARG A 2 29.78 -0.86 -11.68
CA ARG A 2 30.75 -0.41 -12.69
C ARG A 2 30.19 0.68 -13.59
N GLU A 3 28.98 0.51 -14.09
CA GLU A 3 28.28 1.49 -14.94
C GLU A 3 27.98 2.80 -14.17
N MET A 4 27.53 2.71 -12.93
CA MET A 4 27.29 3.86 -12.05
C MET A 4 28.58 4.62 -11.75
N SER A 5 29.69 3.91 -11.52
CA SER A 5 30.98 4.55 -11.25
C SER A 5 31.60 5.23 -12.48
N LEU A 6 31.27 4.73 -13.67
CA LEU A 6 31.75 5.30 -14.93
C LEU A 6 30.89 6.46 -15.45
N THR A 7 29.59 6.38 -15.23
CA THR A 7 28.64 7.34 -15.83
C THR A 7 28.06 8.33 -14.82
N GLY A 8 28.21 8.09 -13.52
CA GLY A 8 27.54 8.84 -12.47
C GLY A 8 26.00 8.72 -12.51
N LYS A 9 25.45 7.89 -13.38
CA LYS A 9 24.01 7.67 -13.54
C LYS A 9 23.61 6.35 -12.92
N ASN A 10 22.47 6.34 -12.24
CA ASN A 10 21.84 5.08 -11.87
C ASN A 10 21.52 4.32 -13.15
N ALA A 11 22.09 3.11 -13.28
CA ALA A 11 21.58 2.16 -14.25
C ALA A 11 20.09 1.92 -13.97
N SER A 12 19.29 1.70 -15.01
CA SER A 12 17.89 1.33 -14.84
C SER A 12 17.84 0.04 -14.02
N GLU A 13 17.40 0.15 -12.77
CA GLU A 13 17.33 -0.99 -11.86
C GLU A 13 15.92 -1.54 -11.83
N PRO A 14 15.74 -2.87 -11.72
CA PRO A 14 14.44 -3.44 -11.48
C PRO A 14 13.83 -2.85 -10.22
N MET A 15 12.53 -2.69 -10.18
CA MET A 15 11.81 -2.20 -9.01
C MET A 15 11.92 -3.15 -7.80
N ASP A 16 12.19 -4.41 -8.06
CA ASP A 16 12.33 -5.45 -7.04
C ASP A 16 13.79 -5.62 -6.57
N THR A 17 13.98 -6.35 -5.46
CA THR A 17 15.27 -6.78 -4.99
C THR A 17 15.83 -7.89 -5.90
N LEU A 18 17.14 -7.86 -6.16
CA LEU A 18 17.82 -8.95 -6.87
C LEU A 18 18.24 -10.10 -5.93
N ARG A 19 18.14 -9.89 -4.63
CA ARG A 19 18.52 -10.91 -3.64
C ARG A 19 17.37 -11.89 -3.47
N PRO A 20 17.63 -13.23 -3.58
CA PRO A 20 16.61 -14.22 -3.24
C PRO A 20 16.11 -14.03 -1.82
N ILE A 21 14.81 -14.02 -1.65
CA ILE A 21 14.12 -13.89 -0.37
C ILE A 21 13.01 -14.92 -0.29
N PRO A 22 12.65 -15.42 0.90
CA PRO A 22 11.46 -16.24 1.07
C PRO A 22 10.20 -15.51 0.59
N ALA A 23 9.38 -16.23 -0.15
CA ALA A 23 8.16 -15.72 -0.79
C ALA A 23 7.00 -16.69 -0.57
N PHE A 24 5.79 -16.27 -0.95
CA PHE A 24 4.61 -17.13 -0.87
C PHE A 24 4.70 -18.37 -1.77
N SER A 25 5.52 -18.35 -2.83
CA SER A 25 5.82 -19.54 -3.63
C SER A 25 6.46 -20.68 -2.86
N ASP A 26 7.16 -20.37 -1.75
CA ASP A 26 7.86 -21.35 -0.92
C ASP A 26 6.93 -22.06 0.09
N ILE A 27 5.63 -21.68 0.12
CA ILE A 27 4.63 -22.22 1.02
C ILE A 27 3.64 -23.05 0.20
N LEU A 28 3.16 -24.15 0.77
CA LEU A 28 2.12 -25.01 0.18
C LEU A 28 0.91 -25.11 1.11
N PHE A 29 -0.27 -25.23 0.53
CA PHE A 29 -1.47 -25.57 1.27
C PHE A 29 -1.46 -27.07 1.67
N LEU A 30 -1.96 -27.35 2.85
CA LEU A 30 -2.34 -28.71 3.23
C LEU A 30 -3.73 -28.99 2.67
N GLY A 31 -3.81 -29.90 1.70
CA GLY A 31 -5.06 -30.25 1.04
C GLY A 31 -6.07 -30.88 2.00
N ALA A 32 -7.34 -30.52 1.85
CA ALA A 32 -8.45 -31.15 2.56
C ALA A 32 -8.77 -32.53 1.96
N GLN A 33 -9.04 -33.54 2.81
CA GLN A 33 -9.51 -34.88 2.38
C GLN A 33 -10.36 -35.59 3.43
N LEU A 34 -9.81 -36.08 4.52
CA LEU A 34 -10.55 -36.84 5.54
C LEU A 34 -10.84 -36.04 6.81
N ALA A 35 -9.80 -35.59 7.50
CA ALA A 35 -9.93 -34.82 8.73
C ALA A 35 -10.58 -33.43 8.51
N ARG A 36 -10.42 -32.90 7.34
CA ARG A 36 -11.11 -31.68 6.86
C ARG A 36 -11.78 -32.03 5.54
N LYS A 37 -13.10 -31.88 5.47
CA LYS A 37 -13.82 -32.11 4.21
C LYS A 37 -13.45 -31.02 3.18
N PRO A 38 -13.19 -31.40 1.92
CA PRO A 38 -13.09 -30.42 0.84
C PRO A 38 -14.44 -29.75 0.60
N LEU A 39 -14.41 -28.55 0.03
CA LEU A 39 -15.61 -27.91 -0.52
C LEU A 39 -16.04 -28.65 -1.78
N GLU A 40 -17.34 -28.80 -1.98
CA GLU A 40 -17.89 -29.28 -3.24
C GLU A 40 -17.89 -28.15 -4.28
N GLY A 41 -17.85 -28.51 -5.56
CA GLY A 41 -17.85 -27.52 -6.64
C GLY A 41 -19.09 -26.62 -6.71
N SER A 42 -20.16 -26.99 -6.00
CA SER A 42 -21.41 -26.23 -5.85
C SER A 42 -21.44 -25.31 -4.63
N ASP A 43 -20.44 -25.39 -3.76
CA ASP A 43 -20.41 -24.56 -2.56
C ASP A 43 -20.10 -23.09 -2.93
N ASP A 44 -20.90 -22.17 -2.42
CA ASP A 44 -20.70 -20.75 -2.61
C ASP A 44 -19.59 -20.23 -1.68
N VAL A 45 -18.58 -19.59 -2.25
CA VAL A 45 -17.47 -19.00 -1.52
C VAL A 45 -17.53 -17.47 -1.67
N SER A 46 -17.95 -16.78 -0.62
CA SER A 46 -17.96 -15.33 -0.61
C SER A 46 -16.54 -14.77 -0.57
N LEU A 47 -16.23 -13.89 -1.53
CA LEU A 47 -14.98 -13.12 -1.58
C LEU A 47 -15.18 -11.70 -1.04
N ARG A 48 -16.42 -11.32 -0.68
CA ARG A 48 -16.74 -9.97 -0.18
C ARG A 48 -15.86 -9.63 1.02
N THR A 49 -15.23 -8.48 0.93
CA THR A 49 -14.29 -7.96 1.93
C THR A 49 -14.73 -6.59 2.39
N VAL A 50 -14.62 -6.33 3.69
CA VAL A 50 -14.95 -5.04 4.29
C VAL A 50 -13.69 -4.50 4.95
N ILE A 51 -13.30 -3.28 4.60
CA ILE A 51 -12.22 -2.54 5.25
C ILE A 51 -12.83 -1.46 6.14
N GLY A 52 -12.36 -1.38 7.38
CA GLY A 52 -12.90 -0.49 8.39
C GLY A 52 -14.27 -0.93 8.89
N LYS A 53 -14.41 -2.20 9.30
CA LYS A 53 -15.67 -2.75 9.85
C LYS A 53 -16.24 -1.91 11.00
N GLY A 54 -15.36 -1.29 11.80
CA GLY A 54 -15.74 -0.39 12.90
C GLY A 54 -16.02 1.06 12.50
N ALA A 55 -15.74 1.46 11.25
CA ALA A 55 -15.97 2.81 10.77
C ALA A 55 -17.47 3.09 10.55
N ALA A 56 -17.87 4.35 10.66
CA ALA A 56 -19.26 4.73 10.40
C ALA A 56 -19.69 4.52 8.93
N LYS A 57 -18.73 4.53 8.00
CA LYS A 57 -18.92 4.29 6.56
C LYS A 57 -17.89 3.29 6.06
N PRO A 58 -18.00 2.00 6.38
CA PRO A 58 -17.03 0.99 5.97
C PRO A 58 -16.92 0.91 4.44
N MET A 59 -15.74 0.54 3.95
CA MET A 59 -15.50 0.34 2.52
C MET A 59 -15.68 -1.13 2.16
N GLU A 60 -16.62 -1.42 1.28
CA GLU A 60 -16.95 -2.77 0.81
C GLU A 60 -16.33 -3.04 -0.56
N LEU A 61 -15.71 -4.22 -0.71
CA LEU A 61 -15.09 -4.73 -1.92
C LEU A 61 -15.68 -6.11 -2.25
N ASP A 62 -15.82 -6.43 -3.53
CA ASP A 62 -16.32 -7.74 -3.94
C ASP A 62 -15.22 -8.82 -3.81
N ILE A 63 -13.94 -8.43 -3.76
CA ILE A 63 -12.79 -9.33 -3.64
C ILE A 63 -11.76 -8.78 -2.65
N PRO A 64 -10.97 -9.64 -1.95
CA PRO A 64 -9.96 -9.22 -0.98
C PRO A 64 -8.66 -8.73 -1.63
N VAL A 65 -8.75 -8.14 -2.82
CA VAL A 65 -7.57 -7.66 -3.58
C VAL A 65 -7.87 -6.29 -4.16
N TYR A 66 -6.93 -5.35 -4.03
CA TYR A 66 -7.06 -4.03 -4.64
C TYR A 66 -5.74 -3.49 -5.17
N ILE A 67 -5.80 -2.40 -5.94
CA ILE A 67 -4.62 -1.76 -6.54
C ILE A 67 -3.93 -0.88 -5.49
N SER A 68 -2.68 -1.23 -5.18
CA SER A 68 -1.84 -0.53 -4.21
C SER A 68 -1.44 0.87 -4.69
N HIS A 69 -0.86 1.65 -3.77
CA HIS A 69 -0.38 3.00 -4.03
C HIS A 69 0.75 3.05 -5.06
N MET A 70 0.49 3.74 -6.15
CA MET A 70 1.45 4.03 -7.23
C MET A 70 1.23 5.47 -7.70
N SER A 71 2.20 6.34 -7.45
CA SER A 71 2.04 7.78 -7.63
C SER A 71 1.94 8.22 -9.09
N PHE A 72 1.15 9.27 -9.35
CA PHE A 72 1.26 10.03 -10.58
C PHE A 72 2.64 10.70 -10.65
N GLY A 73 3.37 10.43 -11.73
CA GLY A 73 4.78 10.80 -11.90
C GLY A 73 5.72 9.60 -11.83
N ALA A 74 5.41 8.56 -11.03
CA ALA A 74 5.97 7.22 -11.23
C ALA A 74 5.24 6.53 -12.38
N LEU A 75 3.91 6.63 -12.42
CA LEU A 75 3.07 6.19 -13.53
C LEU A 75 2.57 7.38 -14.35
N SER A 76 2.30 7.15 -15.62
CA SER A 76 1.58 8.09 -16.49
C SER A 76 0.09 8.17 -16.10
N ALA A 77 -0.58 9.26 -16.50
CA ALA A 77 -2.03 9.40 -16.34
C ALA A 77 -2.79 8.23 -17.01
N ASN A 78 -2.39 7.83 -18.21
CA ASN A 78 -3.02 6.73 -18.94
C ASN A 78 -2.94 5.40 -18.17
N ALA A 79 -1.79 5.09 -17.56
CA ALA A 79 -1.66 3.87 -16.76
C ALA A 79 -2.54 3.92 -15.51
N LYS A 80 -2.60 5.07 -14.84
CA LYS A 80 -3.45 5.25 -13.65
C LYS A 80 -4.95 5.15 -14.00
N ILE A 81 -5.37 5.76 -15.11
CA ILE A 81 -6.75 5.66 -15.61
C ILE A 81 -7.11 4.22 -15.99
N ALA A 82 -6.18 3.49 -16.63
CA ALA A 82 -6.41 2.09 -16.97
C ALA A 82 -6.58 1.22 -15.72
N LEU A 83 -5.75 1.43 -14.69
CA LEU A 83 -5.87 0.74 -13.40
C LEU A 83 -7.18 1.09 -12.69
N ALA A 84 -7.59 2.35 -12.72
CA ALA A 84 -8.86 2.80 -12.14
C ALA A 84 -10.05 2.08 -12.80
N LYS A 85 -10.11 2.04 -14.13
CA LYS A 85 -11.13 1.29 -14.87
C LYS A 85 -11.09 -0.20 -14.55
N GLY A 86 -9.89 -0.79 -14.45
CA GLY A 86 -9.72 -2.19 -14.05
C GLY A 86 -10.25 -2.46 -12.64
N SER A 87 -10.00 -1.56 -11.68
CA SER A 87 -10.54 -1.67 -10.32
C SER A 87 -12.08 -1.58 -10.31
N ALA A 88 -12.64 -0.73 -11.16
CA ALA A 88 -14.10 -0.63 -11.30
C ALA A 88 -14.72 -1.90 -11.91
N MET A 89 -14.10 -2.47 -12.92
CA MET A 89 -14.55 -3.74 -13.51
C MET A 89 -14.50 -4.90 -12.52
N ALA A 90 -13.48 -4.94 -11.67
CA ALA A 90 -13.31 -5.95 -10.62
C ALA A 90 -14.09 -5.60 -9.33
N ARG A 91 -14.81 -4.46 -9.29
CA ARG A 91 -15.54 -3.95 -8.13
C ARG A 91 -14.69 -3.93 -6.86
N THR A 92 -13.45 -3.46 -7.01
CA THR A 92 -12.48 -3.34 -5.92
C THR A 92 -11.93 -1.90 -5.82
N ALA A 93 -10.95 -1.68 -4.93
CA ALA A 93 -10.39 -0.36 -4.71
C ALA A 93 -9.15 -0.08 -5.56
N MET A 94 -8.87 1.21 -5.74
CA MET A 94 -7.60 1.74 -6.21
C MET A 94 -7.07 2.80 -5.25
N CYS A 95 -5.75 2.87 -5.13
CA CYS A 95 -5.08 3.83 -4.26
C CYS A 95 -4.42 4.98 -5.06
N SER A 96 -4.44 6.19 -4.49
CA SER A 96 -3.87 7.39 -5.14
C SER A 96 -2.37 7.31 -5.36
N GLY A 97 -1.64 6.81 -4.36
CA GLY A 97 -0.18 6.95 -4.29
C GLY A 97 0.26 8.34 -3.83
N GLU A 98 1.56 8.48 -3.53
CA GLU A 98 2.17 9.67 -2.92
C GLU A 98 2.13 10.94 -3.79
N GLY A 99 1.73 10.83 -5.04
CA GLY A 99 1.84 11.91 -6.02
C GLY A 99 0.71 12.94 -6.06
N GLY A 100 -0.29 12.81 -5.20
CA GLY A 100 -1.55 13.54 -5.30
C GLY A 100 -2.61 12.74 -6.08
N VAL A 101 -3.78 13.34 -6.25
CA VAL A 101 -4.96 12.72 -6.86
C VAL A 101 -5.19 13.24 -8.27
N LEU A 102 -5.34 12.33 -9.22
CA LEU A 102 -5.93 12.64 -10.52
C LEU A 102 -7.45 12.50 -10.41
N ASP A 103 -8.18 13.58 -10.67
CA ASP A 103 -9.66 13.59 -10.54
C ASP A 103 -10.30 12.49 -11.38
N GLU A 104 -9.85 12.31 -12.62
CA GLU A 104 -10.35 11.27 -13.51
C GLU A 104 -10.13 9.86 -12.95
N GLU A 105 -8.97 9.59 -12.33
CA GLU A 105 -8.67 8.31 -11.69
C GLU A 105 -9.63 8.02 -10.54
N MET A 106 -9.85 9.00 -9.66
CA MET A 106 -10.76 8.85 -8.53
C MET A 106 -12.20 8.58 -9.01
N HIS A 107 -12.69 9.32 -9.99
CA HIS A 107 -14.04 9.15 -10.53
C HIS A 107 -14.26 7.84 -11.29
N LEU A 108 -13.22 7.28 -11.90
CA LEU A 108 -13.29 6.02 -12.66
C LEU A 108 -13.12 4.78 -11.80
N SER A 109 -12.67 4.91 -10.56
CA SER A 109 -12.50 3.80 -9.64
C SER A 109 -13.83 3.37 -9.02
N HIS A 110 -13.97 2.08 -8.67
CA HIS A 110 -15.13 1.61 -7.91
C HIS A 110 -15.06 2.11 -6.46
N ARG A 111 -13.90 1.96 -5.82
CA ARG A 111 -13.55 2.51 -4.50
C ARG A 111 -12.18 3.17 -4.59
N TYR A 112 -11.97 4.22 -3.82
CA TYR A 112 -10.73 4.98 -3.87
C TYR A 112 -10.14 5.23 -2.50
N ILE A 113 -8.86 4.84 -2.32
CA ILE A 113 -8.11 5.04 -1.08
C ILE A 113 -7.12 6.19 -1.30
N PHE A 114 -7.27 7.27 -0.54
CA PHE A 114 -6.37 8.42 -0.60
C PHE A 114 -5.15 8.21 0.31
N GLU A 115 -3.94 8.32 -0.25
CA GLU A 115 -2.68 8.24 0.52
C GLU A 115 -2.33 9.61 1.12
N TYR A 116 -2.42 9.71 2.43
CA TYR A 116 -2.08 10.89 3.18
C TYR A 116 -0.59 10.87 3.56
N VAL A 117 0.16 11.84 3.02
CA VAL A 117 1.63 11.89 3.11
C VAL A 117 2.12 13.18 3.77
N PRO A 118 3.37 13.25 4.29
CA PRO A 118 3.90 14.45 4.94
C PRO A 118 3.84 15.71 4.04
N ASN A 119 3.96 15.54 2.73
CA ASN A 119 3.89 16.64 1.75
C ASN A 119 2.49 17.21 1.53
N ARG A 120 1.43 16.57 2.03
CA ARG A 120 0.02 17.04 1.95
C ARG A 120 -0.48 17.28 0.52
N TYR A 121 0.02 16.54 -0.48
CA TYR A 121 -0.46 16.67 -1.86
C TYR A 121 -1.95 16.34 -1.95
N SER A 122 -2.70 17.17 -2.67
CA SER A 122 -4.14 17.05 -2.88
C SER A 122 -4.99 16.97 -1.59
N VAL A 123 -4.50 17.51 -0.47
CA VAL A 123 -5.25 17.55 0.79
C VAL A 123 -6.27 18.68 0.75
N ASN A 124 -7.48 18.37 0.33
CA ASN A 124 -8.62 19.29 0.28
C ASN A 124 -9.94 18.54 0.56
N ASP A 125 -11.03 19.28 0.70
CA ASP A 125 -12.34 18.72 1.08
C ASP A 125 -12.97 17.92 -0.07
N ASP A 126 -12.69 18.24 -1.33
CA ASP A 126 -13.21 17.49 -2.49
C ASP A 126 -12.62 16.08 -2.51
N VAL A 127 -11.31 15.94 -2.26
CA VAL A 127 -10.66 14.62 -2.15
C VAL A 127 -11.19 13.83 -0.96
N PHE A 128 -11.34 14.45 0.22
CA PHE A 128 -11.90 13.77 1.38
C PHE A 128 -13.37 13.38 1.21
N SER A 129 -14.12 14.15 0.44
CA SER A 129 -15.51 13.80 0.08
C SER A 129 -15.57 12.68 -0.94
N GLY A 130 -14.66 12.69 -1.93
CA GLY A 130 -14.65 11.75 -3.05
C GLY A 130 -14.01 10.40 -2.76
N CYS A 131 -13.02 10.31 -1.83
CA CYS A 131 -12.41 9.02 -1.49
C CYS A 131 -13.32 8.15 -0.61
N ASP A 132 -13.09 6.84 -0.57
CA ASP A 132 -13.80 5.88 0.29
C ASP A 132 -13.03 5.55 1.58
N ALA A 133 -11.70 5.74 1.58
CA ALA A 133 -10.85 5.58 2.75
C ALA A 133 -9.62 6.50 2.65
N VAL A 134 -8.95 6.74 3.77
CA VAL A 134 -7.67 7.45 3.82
C VAL A 134 -6.63 6.56 4.47
N GLU A 135 -5.43 6.49 3.89
CA GLU A 135 -4.31 5.75 4.43
C GLU A 135 -3.13 6.67 4.76
N ILE A 136 -2.78 6.78 6.04
CA ILE A 136 -1.61 7.54 6.52
C ILE A 136 -0.36 6.73 6.20
N LYS A 137 0.47 7.23 5.28
CA LYS A 137 1.68 6.53 4.88
C LYS A 137 2.87 6.94 5.73
N ILE A 138 3.31 6.04 6.59
CA ILE A 138 4.54 6.18 7.38
C ILE A 138 5.75 5.64 6.59
N GLY A 139 5.58 4.50 5.90
CA GLY A 139 6.66 3.87 5.13
C GLY A 139 6.14 2.98 4.02
N GLN A 140 7.06 2.45 3.20
CA GLN A 140 6.75 1.49 2.14
C GLN A 140 7.95 0.62 1.79
N GLY A 141 7.73 -0.65 1.47
CA GLY A 141 8.70 -1.59 0.90
C GLY A 141 10.04 -1.61 1.63
N THR A 142 11.11 -1.32 0.90
CA THR A 142 12.47 -1.25 1.44
C THR A 142 12.91 0.17 1.82
N LYS A 143 11.97 1.05 2.15
CA LYS A 143 12.24 2.45 2.52
C LYS A 143 11.66 2.85 3.88
N PRO A 144 11.84 2.09 4.96
CA PRO A 144 11.45 2.59 6.28
C PRO A 144 12.28 3.85 6.61
N GLY A 145 11.61 4.91 7.07
CA GLY A 145 12.27 6.17 7.40
C GLY A 145 12.87 6.93 6.21
N MET A 146 12.41 6.67 4.99
CA MET A 146 12.86 7.36 3.78
C MET A 146 11.67 7.84 2.96
N GLY A 147 11.62 9.12 2.66
CA GLY A 147 10.61 9.73 1.80
C GLY A 147 10.73 9.36 0.32
N GLY A 148 9.79 9.86 -0.49
CA GLY A 148 9.83 9.73 -1.94
C GLY A 148 10.85 10.66 -2.59
N HIS A 149 11.34 10.27 -3.76
CA HIS A 149 12.15 11.11 -4.63
C HIS A 149 11.63 11.01 -6.07
N LEU A 150 11.28 12.13 -6.66
CA LEU A 150 10.96 12.24 -8.07
C LEU A 150 12.01 13.16 -8.73
N PRO A 151 12.87 12.60 -9.61
CA PRO A 151 13.88 13.38 -10.31
C PRO A 151 13.28 14.49 -11.18
N GLY A 152 13.92 15.66 -11.22
CA GLY A 152 13.43 16.86 -11.93
C GLY A 152 13.11 16.61 -13.40
N ASN A 153 13.88 15.78 -14.10
CA ASN A 153 13.62 15.43 -15.49
C ASN A 153 12.27 14.67 -15.71
N LYS A 154 11.64 14.17 -14.65
CA LYS A 154 10.30 13.58 -14.67
C LYS A 154 9.21 14.54 -14.18
N VAL A 155 9.58 15.68 -13.61
CA VAL A 155 8.63 16.67 -13.08
C VAL A 155 8.12 17.54 -14.22
N THR A 156 7.05 17.09 -14.87
CA THR A 156 6.32 17.84 -15.89
C THR A 156 5.55 19.01 -15.28
N ALA A 157 5.05 19.93 -16.13
CA ALA A 157 4.19 21.03 -15.66
C ALA A 157 2.95 20.55 -14.91
N ALA A 158 2.32 19.46 -15.34
CA ALA A 158 1.15 18.88 -14.69
C ALA A 158 1.48 18.31 -13.29
N ILE A 159 2.60 17.60 -13.16
CA ILE A 159 3.07 17.07 -11.87
C ILE A 159 3.46 18.22 -10.94
N ALA A 160 4.17 19.23 -11.45
CA ALA A 160 4.56 20.39 -10.69
C ALA A 160 3.36 21.14 -10.14
N TRP A 161 2.35 21.36 -10.96
CA TRP A 161 1.09 22.00 -10.55
C TRP A 161 0.38 21.20 -9.45
N MET A 162 0.20 19.91 -9.64
CA MET A 162 -0.47 19.02 -8.66
C MET A 162 0.25 19.00 -7.31
N ARG A 163 1.58 19.06 -7.31
CA ARG A 163 2.39 18.97 -6.09
C ARG A 163 2.78 20.34 -5.52
N GLY A 164 2.36 21.46 -6.13
CA GLY A 164 2.74 22.81 -5.71
C GLY A 164 4.26 23.03 -5.78
N LYS A 165 4.93 22.49 -6.83
CA LYS A 165 6.37 22.54 -7.03
C LYS A 165 6.71 23.15 -8.39
N LYS A 166 8.00 23.33 -8.67
CA LYS A 166 8.45 23.83 -9.98
C LYS A 166 8.77 22.67 -10.92
N ALA A 167 8.38 22.82 -12.19
CA ALA A 167 8.73 21.86 -13.23
C ALA A 167 10.25 21.83 -13.45
N GLY A 168 10.78 20.62 -13.66
CA GLY A 168 12.21 20.40 -13.89
C GLY A 168 13.08 20.36 -12.63
N GLU A 169 12.54 20.61 -11.45
CA GLU A 169 13.26 20.50 -10.18
C GLU A 169 12.93 19.18 -9.46
N ASP A 170 13.92 18.61 -8.76
CA ASP A 170 13.73 17.40 -7.95
C ASP A 170 12.70 17.64 -6.86
N ILE A 171 11.82 16.65 -6.65
CA ILE A 171 10.85 16.66 -5.55
C ILE A 171 11.26 15.60 -4.53
N LEU A 172 11.65 16.07 -3.35
CA LEU A 172 11.98 15.22 -2.21
C LEU A 172 10.85 15.26 -1.18
N SER A 173 10.46 14.10 -0.68
CA SER A 173 9.49 13.97 0.41
C SER A 173 10.22 13.85 1.74
N PRO A 174 9.68 14.42 2.84
CA PRO A 174 10.22 14.21 4.17
C PRO A 174 10.27 12.70 4.53
N ALA A 175 11.22 12.33 5.38
CA ALA A 175 11.39 10.96 5.86
C ALA A 175 10.26 10.51 6.80
N SER A 176 9.60 11.47 7.46
CA SER A 176 8.54 11.21 8.45
C SER A 176 7.60 12.40 8.57
N PHE A 177 6.47 12.19 9.23
CA PHE A 177 5.61 13.27 9.72
C PHE A 177 6.25 13.95 10.93
N GLN A 178 6.51 15.25 10.84
CA GLN A 178 7.14 16.00 11.94
C GLN A 178 6.23 16.11 13.17
N GLU A 179 4.92 16.06 12.96
CA GLU A 179 3.89 16.14 13.99
C GLU A 179 3.59 14.81 14.68
N ILE A 180 3.99 13.65 14.14
CA ILE A 180 3.82 12.35 14.77
C ILE A 180 5.08 12.02 15.56
N ARG A 181 5.05 12.27 16.87
CA ARG A 181 6.17 11.99 17.79
C ARG A 181 5.79 11.04 18.91
N SER A 182 4.51 10.75 19.05
CA SER A 182 3.96 9.81 20.02
C SER A 182 2.70 9.14 19.49
N PRO A 183 2.25 8.03 20.09
CA PRO A 183 0.99 7.38 19.74
C PRO A 183 -0.22 8.33 19.81
N GLU A 184 -0.22 9.28 20.77
CA GLU A 184 -1.27 10.28 20.92
C GLU A 184 -1.35 11.21 19.70
N ASN A 185 -0.21 11.62 19.15
CA ASN A 185 -0.19 12.47 17.95
C ASN A 185 -0.73 11.72 16.72
N LEU A 186 -0.44 10.41 16.60
CA LEU A 186 -1.04 9.59 15.56
C LEU A 186 -2.56 9.48 15.76
N LYS A 187 -3.04 9.30 16.98
CA LYS A 187 -4.46 9.28 17.32
C LYS A 187 -5.16 10.60 16.98
N GLU A 188 -4.53 11.72 17.28
CA GLU A 188 -5.06 13.05 16.91
C GLU A 188 -5.20 13.18 15.39
N MET A 189 -4.20 12.71 14.63
CA MET A 189 -4.25 12.71 13.17
C MET A 189 -5.34 11.80 12.62
N VAL A 190 -5.49 10.59 13.15
CA VAL A 190 -6.57 9.66 12.80
C VAL A 190 -7.95 10.30 13.06
N ASN A 191 -8.13 10.91 14.22
CA ASN A 191 -9.39 11.57 14.59
C ASN A 191 -9.69 12.77 13.67
N MET A 192 -8.69 13.57 13.37
CA MET A 192 -8.84 14.71 12.44
C MET A 192 -9.26 14.22 11.04
N LEU A 193 -8.61 13.19 10.52
CA LEU A 193 -8.96 12.64 9.21
C LEU A 193 -10.35 11.99 9.22
N ARG A 194 -10.68 11.25 10.27
CA ARG A 194 -12.02 10.64 10.44
C ARG A 194 -13.13 11.69 10.47
N ALA A 195 -12.91 12.81 11.14
CA ALA A 195 -13.86 13.92 11.15
C ALA A 195 -14.01 14.55 9.76
N ARG A 196 -12.91 14.84 9.06
CA ARG A 196 -12.92 15.43 7.72
C ARG A 196 -13.53 14.51 6.65
N THR A 197 -13.41 13.20 6.80
CA THR A 197 -14.00 12.20 5.90
C THR A 197 -15.41 11.79 6.31
N GLN A 198 -15.95 12.36 7.39
CA GLN A 198 -17.29 12.04 7.93
C GLN A 198 -17.44 10.54 8.27
N GLY A 199 -16.43 9.95 8.88
CA GLY A 199 -16.46 8.59 9.40
C GLY A 199 -16.09 7.49 8.41
N LYS A 200 -15.37 7.78 7.33
CA LYS A 200 -14.76 6.78 6.45
C LYS A 200 -13.56 6.11 7.13
N PRO A 201 -13.15 4.91 6.69
CA PRO A 201 -12.01 4.20 7.26
C PRO A 201 -10.70 5.00 7.17
N ILE A 202 -9.94 5.00 8.25
CA ILE A 202 -8.60 5.57 8.32
C ILE A 202 -7.60 4.45 8.59
N GLY A 203 -6.68 4.23 7.67
CA GLY A 203 -5.62 3.25 7.78
C GLY A 203 -4.26 3.87 8.09
N VAL A 204 -3.34 3.01 8.51
CA VAL A 204 -1.92 3.35 8.69
C VAL A 204 -1.08 2.35 7.90
N LYS A 205 -0.20 2.86 7.02
CA LYS A 205 0.71 2.04 6.22
C LYS A 205 2.15 2.18 6.67
N ILE A 206 2.77 1.04 6.96
CA ILE A 206 4.17 0.93 7.36
C ILE A 206 4.97 0.04 6.41
N ALA A 207 6.28 0.25 6.36
CA ALA A 207 7.21 -0.74 5.81
C ALA A 207 7.44 -1.84 6.84
N ALA A 208 7.75 -3.06 6.40
CA ALA A 208 8.06 -4.17 7.29
C ALA A 208 9.45 -4.00 7.92
N GLY A 209 9.54 -3.18 8.95
CA GLY A 209 10.73 -2.90 9.76
C GLY A 209 10.64 -3.55 11.14
N HIS A 210 10.50 -2.74 12.16
CA HIS A 210 10.25 -3.14 13.57
C HIS A 210 8.75 -3.39 13.77
N ILE A 211 8.23 -4.46 13.19
CA ILE A 211 6.79 -4.70 12.98
C ILE A 211 6.02 -4.64 14.30
N GLU A 212 6.47 -5.35 15.34
CA GLU A 212 5.78 -5.44 16.62
C GLU A 212 5.76 -4.10 17.34
N GLU A 213 6.88 -3.38 17.36
CA GLU A 213 7.00 -2.06 17.98
C GLU A 213 6.15 -1.02 17.25
N ASP A 214 6.14 -1.06 15.91
CA ASP A 214 5.29 -0.20 15.10
C ASP A 214 3.81 -0.52 15.29
N LEU A 215 3.43 -1.80 15.41
CA LEU A 215 2.06 -2.23 15.70
C LEU A 215 1.61 -1.78 17.10
N GLU A 216 2.49 -1.88 18.11
CA GLU A 216 2.22 -1.34 19.43
C GLU A 216 1.92 0.16 19.35
N PHE A 217 2.78 0.92 18.68
CA PHE A 217 2.57 2.36 18.49
C PHE A 217 1.24 2.67 17.80
N ILE A 218 0.89 1.91 16.76
CA ILE A 218 -0.33 2.09 15.97
C ILE A 218 -1.58 1.68 16.77
N SER A 219 -1.50 0.70 17.67
CA SER A 219 -2.64 0.18 18.41
C SER A 219 -3.40 1.28 19.19
N TYR A 220 -2.69 2.29 19.67
CA TYR A 220 -3.27 3.43 20.38
C TYR A 220 -3.95 4.46 19.47
N SER A 221 -3.72 4.39 18.16
CA SER A 221 -4.19 5.42 17.21
C SER A 221 -5.70 5.39 16.98
N GLY A 222 -6.33 4.24 17.16
CA GLY A 222 -7.73 4.02 16.81
C GLY A 222 -7.97 4.01 15.30
N CYS A 223 -6.95 3.69 14.49
CA CYS A 223 -7.13 3.47 13.04
C CYS A 223 -7.99 2.23 12.80
N ASP A 224 -8.58 2.15 11.61
CA ASP A 224 -9.52 1.08 11.26
C ASP A 224 -8.81 -0.11 10.61
N PHE A 225 -7.74 0.14 9.83
CA PHE A 225 -6.95 -0.91 9.19
C PHE A 225 -5.46 -0.57 9.16
N ILE A 226 -4.62 -1.59 9.04
CA ILE A 226 -3.17 -1.47 8.99
C ILE A 226 -2.65 -2.14 7.72
N THR A 227 -1.87 -1.42 6.92
CA THR A 227 -1.20 -1.98 5.75
C THR A 227 0.29 -2.15 6.03
N ILE A 228 0.79 -3.38 5.83
CA ILE A 228 2.23 -3.67 5.95
C ILE A 228 2.81 -3.97 4.57
N ASP A 229 3.80 -3.18 4.20
CA ASP A 229 4.51 -3.31 2.92
C ASP A 229 5.83 -4.04 3.13
N GLY A 230 5.85 -5.32 2.76
CA GLY A 230 7.02 -6.18 2.92
C GLY A 230 8.13 -5.88 1.91
N ARG A 231 9.29 -6.52 2.12
CA ARG A 231 10.50 -6.36 1.29
C ARG A 231 10.23 -6.56 -0.21
N GLY A 232 9.31 -7.46 -0.60
CA GLY A 232 8.93 -7.69 -1.99
C GLY A 232 8.26 -6.48 -2.67
N GLY A 233 7.87 -5.45 -1.91
CA GLY A 233 7.34 -4.17 -2.39
C GLY A 233 8.40 -3.12 -2.69
N ALA A 234 9.67 -3.50 -2.84
CA ALA A 234 10.74 -2.60 -3.22
C ALA A 234 10.38 -1.78 -4.47
N THR A 235 10.77 -0.51 -4.48
CA THR A 235 10.40 0.45 -5.53
C THR A 235 11.62 0.96 -6.28
N GLY A 236 11.43 1.46 -7.51
CA GLY A 236 12.48 2.12 -8.28
C GLY A 236 13.10 3.33 -7.59
N SER A 237 12.37 3.98 -6.68
CA SER A 237 12.87 5.11 -5.89
C SER A 237 13.67 4.70 -4.65
N SER A 238 13.74 3.39 -4.33
CA SER A 238 14.59 2.90 -3.25
C SER A 238 16.02 2.76 -3.73
N PRO A 239 17.02 3.30 -3.02
CA PRO A 239 18.43 3.08 -3.34
C PRO A 239 18.75 1.58 -3.36
N LYS A 240 19.62 1.16 -4.28
CA LYS A 240 19.97 -0.25 -4.47
C LYS A 240 20.42 -0.93 -3.18
N PHE A 241 21.31 -0.29 -2.43
CA PHE A 241 21.81 -0.85 -1.19
C PHE A 241 20.72 -1.08 -0.14
N LEU A 242 19.70 -0.22 -0.07
CA LEU A 242 18.54 -0.44 0.81
C LEU A 242 17.71 -1.64 0.35
N LYS A 243 17.47 -1.75 -0.97
CA LYS A 243 16.77 -2.93 -1.52
C LYS A 243 17.45 -4.24 -1.13
N ASP A 244 18.76 -4.24 -1.05
CA ASP A 244 19.53 -5.45 -0.79
C ASP A 244 19.68 -5.80 0.70
N VAL A 245 19.49 -4.84 1.62
CA VAL A 245 19.81 -5.02 3.04
C VAL A 245 18.71 -4.69 4.04
N SER A 246 17.59 -4.10 3.60
CA SER A 246 16.55 -3.64 4.52
C SER A 246 15.21 -4.37 4.33
N SER A 247 14.36 -4.25 5.33
CA SER A 247 12.98 -4.76 5.41
C SER A 247 12.83 -6.28 5.53
N VAL A 248 11.71 -6.69 6.08
CA VAL A 248 11.35 -8.10 6.31
C VAL A 248 10.62 -8.65 5.08
N PRO A 249 10.93 -9.88 4.62
CA PRO A 249 10.16 -10.54 3.57
C PRO A 249 8.67 -10.60 3.91
N THR A 250 7.80 -10.35 2.92
CA THR A 250 6.35 -10.17 3.11
C THR A 250 5.68 -11.36 3.83
N VAL A 251 6.13 -12.58 3.54
CA VAL A 251 5.61 -13.78 4.19
C VAL A 251 5.92 -13.82 5.69
N TYR A 252 7.12 -13.41 6.09
CA TYR A 252 7.49 -13.31 7.50
C TYR A 252 6.86 -12.11 8.18
N ALA A 253 6.73 -11.00 7.45
CA ALA A 253 6.06 -9.82 7.97
C ALA A 253 4.60 -10.13 8.33
N LEU A 254 3.88 -10.85 7.45
CA LEU A 254 2.51 -11.29 7.73
C LEU A 254 2.44 -12.20 8.96
N ALA A 255 3.28 -13.23 9.02
CA ALA A 255 3.26 -14.18 10.14
C ALA A 255 3.54 -13.50 11.49
N ARG A 256 4.48 -12.55 11.52
CA ARG A 256 4.82 -11.76 12.72
C ARG A 256 3.68 -10.82 13.11
N ALA A 257 3.19 -10.06 12.13
CA ALA A 257 2.12 -9.09 12.35
C ALA A 257 0.84 -9.79 12.86
N ARG A 258 0.39 -10.85 12.19
CA ARG A 258 -0.82 -11.57 12.59
C ARG A 258 -0.69 -12.14 14.00
N ARG A 259 0.44 -12.78 14.32
CA ARG A 259 0.69 -13.28 15.68
C ARG A 259 0.63 -12.17 16.72
N TYR A 260 1.31 -11.05 16.47
CA TYR A 260 1.31 -9.92 17.40
C TYR A 260 -0.11 -9.37 17.61
N MET A 261 -0.85 -9.17 16.52
CA MET A 261 -2.22 -8.66 16.58
C MET A 261 -3.16 -9.61 17.34
N ASP A 262 -3.04 -10.92 17.11
CA ASP A 262 -3.83 -11.94 17.82
C ASP A 262 -3.49 -11.98 19.33
N ASP A 263 -2.19 -11.98 19.66
CA ASP A 263 -1.71 -12.02 21.04
C ASP A 263 -2.13 -10.77 21.85
N HIS A 264 -2.37 -9.64 21.18
CA HIS A 264 -2.74 -8.35 21.80
C HIS A 264 -4.20 -7.95 21.56
N GLY A 265 -5.01 -8.81 20.95
CA GLY A 265 -6.43 -8.55 20.70
C GLY A 265 -6.69 -7.33 19.80
N MET A 266 -5.83 -7.07 18.83
CA MET A 266 -5.99 -5.98 17.88
C MET A 266 -7.06 -6.34 16.85
N GLU A 267 -8.06 -5.46 16.70
CA GLU A 267 -9.25 -5.69 15.84
C GLU A 267 -9.16 -5.05 14.44
N GLN A 268 -8.09 -4.30 14.17
CA GLN A 268 -7.87 -3.66 12.87
C GLN A 268 -7.74 -4.71 11.76
N GLU A 269 -8.30 -4.43 10.58
CA GLU A 269 -8.03 -5.26 9.41
C GLU A 269 -6.56 -5.16 9.01
N LEU A 270 -5.93 -6.31 8.75
CA LEU A 270 -4.55 -6.42 8.29
C LEU A 270 -4.49 -6.54 6.76
N VAL A 271 -3.94 -5.55 6.12
CA VAL A 271 -3.68 -5.56 4.68
C VAL A 271 -2.21 -5.80 4.41
N MET A 272 -1.93 -6.70 3.48
CA MET A 272 -0.55 -6.98 3.06
C MET A 272 -0.28 -6.46 1.65
N THR A 273 0.90 -5.90 1.44
CA THR A 273 1.40 -5.54 0.10
C THR A 273 2.88 -5.88 -0.02
N GLY A 274 3.38 -5.99 -1.25
CA GLY A 274 4.77 -6.25 -1.54
C GLY A 274 5.06 -7.66 -2.08
N GLY A 275 5.25 -7.77 -3.40
CA GLY A 275 5.75 -8.98 -4.06
C GLY A 275 4.69 -10.01 -4.43
N PHE A 276 3.41 -9.72 -4.33
CA PHE A 276 2.34 -10.63 -4.79
C PHE A 276 2.29 -10.69 -6.31
N ARG A 277 2.34 -11.90 -6.86
CA ARG A 277 2.41 -12.16 -8.32
C ARG A 277 1.22 -12.93 -8.86
N THR A 278 0.68 -13.86 -8.09
CA THR A 278 -0.36 -14.80 -8.51
C THR A 278 -1.53 -14.83 -7.54
N GLY A 279 -2.68 -15.33 -8.00
CA GLY A 279 -3.81 -15.61 -7.13
C GLY A 279 -3.47 -16.60 -5.99
N GLY A 280 -2.56 -17.54 -6.26
CA GLY A 280 -2.06 -18.47 -5.24
C GLY A 280 -1.33 -17.77 -4.09
N ASP A 281 -0.53 -16.74 -4.38
CA ASP A 281 0.14 -15.94 -3.34
C ASP A 281 -0.87 -15.22 -2.46
N ILE A 282 -1.90 -14.64 -3.10
CA ILE A 282 -2.98 -13.92 -2.41
C ILE A 282 -3.76 -14.87 -1.51
N MET A 283 -4.15 -16.04 -2.02
CA MET A 283 -4.86 -17.04 -1.22
C MET A 283 -4.04 -17.50 -0.01
N LYS A 284 -2.74 -17.67 -0.17
CA LYS A 284 -1.84 -18.02 0.95
C LYS A 284 -1.78 -16.90 1.99
N ALA A 285 -1.72 -15.64 1.56
CA ALA A 285 -1.74 -14.51 2.50
C ALA A 285 -3.05 -14.43 3.29
N ILE A 286 -4.20 -14.61 2.63
CA ILE A 286 -5.50 -14.65 3.30
C ILE A 286 -5.56 -15.84 4.29
N ALA A 287 -5.10 -17.03 3.88
CA ALA A 287 -5.04 -18.21 4.76
C ALA A 287 -4.09 -18.02 5.96
N MET A 288 -3.08 -17.16 5.86
CA MET A 288 -2.18 -16.78 6.94
C MET A 288 -2.71 -15.65 7.82
N GLY A 289 -3.90 -15.10 7.52
CA GLY A 289 -4.59 -14.11 8.34
C GLY A 289 -4.52 -12.67 7.84
N ALA A 290 -4.17 -12.43 6.59
CA ALA A 290 -4.44 -11.14 5.97
C ALA A 290 -5.94 -10.98 5.65
N ASP A 291 -6.51 -9.81 5.91
CA ASP A 291 -7.90 -9.51 5.54
C ASP A 291 -8.02 -9.08 4.06
N ALA A 292 -6.99 -8.45 3.53
CA ALA A 292 -6.89 -8.07 2.13
C ALA A 292 -5.44 -8.00 1.65
N VAL A 293 -5.27 -7.96 0.32
CA VAL A 293 -3.97 -7.82 -0.33
C VAL A 293 -4.00 -6.66 -1.33
N ALA A 294 -3.00 -5.79 -1.27
CA ALA A 294 -2.82 -4.72 -2.26
C ALA A 294 -1.71 -5.09 -3.25
N ILE A 295 -2.00 -5.02 -4.55
CA ILE A 295 -1.08 -5.38 -5.64
C ILE A 295 -0.60 -4.16 -6.43
N ALA A 296 0.65 -4.15 -6.84
CA ALA A 296 1.24 -3.08 -7.66
C ALA A 296 1.86 -3.63 -8.95
N SER A 297 3.06 -4.20 -8.88
CA SER A 297 3.81 -4.65 -10.06
C SER A 297 3.05 -5.67 -10.91
N SER A 298 2.31 -6.58 -10.30
CA SER A 298 1.48 -7.56 -11.04
C SER A 298 0.39 -6.89 -11.87
N ALA A 299 -0.24 -5.83 -11.34
CA ALA A 299 -1.22 -5.05 -12.09
C ALA A 299 -0.58 -4.27 -13.25
N LEU A 300 0.63 -3.71 -13.04
CA LEU A 300 1.39 -3.04 -14.12
C LEU A 300 1.81 -4.03 -15.21
N MET A 301 2.26 -5.22 -14.82
CA MET A 301 2.59 -6.29 -15.79
C MET A 301 1.38 -6.68 -16.64
N ALA A 302 0.19 -6.73 -16.04
CA ALA A 302 -1.05 -6.98 -16.77
C ALA A 302 -1.41 -5.86 -17.77
N LEU A 303 -0.98 -4.63 -17.54
CA LEU A 303 -1.09 -3.53 -18.49
C LEU A 303 -0.03 -3.56 -19.60
N GLY A 304 0.92 -4.51 -19.56
CA GLY A 304 2.04 -4.58 -20.50
C GLY A 304 3.19 -3.61 -20.17
N CYS A 305 3.25 -3.14 -18.96
CA CYS A 305 4.33 -2.27 -18.49
C CYS A 305 5.57 -3.10 -18.06
#